data_75277c551acab4e0a2769c1e7069c1a1
#
_entry.id   75277c551acab4e0a2769c1e7069c1a1
#
_cell.length_a   1.000
_cell.length_b   1.000
_cell.length_c   1.000
_cell.angle_alpha   90.00
_cell.angle_beta   90.00
_cell.angle_gamma   90.00
#
_symmetry.space_group_name_H-M   'P 1'
#
loop_
_entity.id
_entity.type
_entity.pdbx_description
1 polymer ?
#
loop_
_entity_poly.entity_id
_entity_poly.type
_entity_poly.pdbx_seq_one_letter_code
_entity_poly.pdbx_strand_id
1 'polypeptide(L)'
;MQAPGHFRYDMFSQGIFVDPMPPTSRLDALAQKLHPQQSQYPLVRMGSAADGGYLVPDDLQDIKACFSPGVDTFATFETDLLKRGIGSHLADYSVDKVPDGLQALSFVKKFVGGNTAGHHVALEDWVMQFEPHAQDDELILQMDVEGAEYETLLTCPASVLAKFRIMVIEFHSVESWGHGDFLNIVEATFTKLLRSHFIVHSHPNNAMGLVDMNGFVAPRIFELSLLSRNRATPGAIATTPHPLDFPNVNNMPPLDWGQCWVPRVRS
;
A
#
# COMPACT_ATOMS: atom_id res chain seq x y z
N MET A 1 12.16 -27.85 31.96
CA MET A 1 11.80 -27.13 30.72
C MET A 1 11.81 -28.15 29.61
N GLN A 2 10.66 -28.36 28.94
CA GLN A 2 10.60 -29.21 27.73
C GLN A 2 11.47 -28.57 26.63
N ALA A 3 12.12 -29.41 25.81
CA ALA A 3 12.90 -28.90 24.68
C ALA A 3 11.98 -28.15 23.69
N PRO A 4 12.42 -27.04 23.09
CA PRO A 4 11.61 -26.21 22.19
C PRO A 4 10.90 -26.97 21.06
N GLY A 5 11.47 -28.10 20.61
CA GLY A 5 10.89 -28.94 19.56
C GLY A 5 9.63 -29.69 19.99
N HIS A 6 9.52 -30.13 21.25
CA HIS A 6 8.33 -30.80 21.75
C HIS A 6 7.13 -29.86 21.84
N PHE A 7 7.33 -28.62 22.30
CA PHE A 7 6.26 -27.62 22.38
C PHE A 7 5.65 -27.35 21.00
N ARG A 8 6.48 -27.17 19.97
CA ARG A 8 6.00 -26.96 18.59
C ARG A 8 5.19 -28.14 18.07
N TYR A 9 5.66 -29.36 18.31
CA TYR A 9 4.97 -30.57 17.89
C TYR A 9 3.61 -30.73 18.59
N ASP A 10 3.55 -30.48 19.89
CA ASP A 10 2.32 -30.57 20.68
C ASP A 10 1.28 -29.53 20.19
N MET A 11 1.71 -28.30 19.89
CA MET A 11 0.83 -27.27 19.35
C MET A 11 0.34 -27.61 17.94
N PHE A 12 1.25 -28.13 17.09
CA PHE A 12 0.89 -28.54 15.72
C PHE A 12 -0.12 -29.69 15.73
N SER A 13 0.00 -30.66 16.65
CA SER A 13 -0.97 -31.76 16.79
C SER A 13 -2.37 -31.29 17.21
N GLN A 14 -2.49 -30.09 17.77
CA GLN A 14 -3.74 -29.41 18.12
C GLN A 14 -4.23 -28.45 17.02
N GLY A 15 -3.61 -28.45 15.84
CA GLY A 15 -3.93 -27.55 14.73
C GLY A 15 -3.40 -26.13 14.90
N ILE A 16 -2.46 -25.89 15.83
CA ILE A 16 -1.87 -24.59 16.10
C ILE A 16 -0.43 -24.57 15.56
N PHE A 17 -0.18 -23.72 14.58
CA PHE A 17 1.17 -23.48 14.07
C PHE A 17 1.87 -22.41 14.92
N VAL A 18 3.06 -22.74 15.45
CA VAL A 18 3.88 -21.84 16.27
C VAL A 18 5.25 -21.73 15.63
N ASP A 19 5.62 -20.50 15.28
CA ASP A 19 6.96 -20.19 14.80
C ASP A 19 7.56 -19.02 15.60
N PRO A 20 8.89 -19.00 15.86
CA PRO A 20 9.50 -17.87 16.52
C PRO A 20 9.40 -16.63 15.62
N MET A 21 9.11 -15.50 16.26
CA MET A 21 9.15 -14.22 15.56
C MET A 21 10.55 -13.98 14.95
N PRO A 22 10.61 -13.35 13.78
CA PRO A 22 11.88 -12.94 13.20
C PRO A 22 12.61 -11.95 14.14
N PRO A 23 13.94 -11.87 14.07
CA PRO A 23 14.69 -10.87 14.82
C PRO A 23 14.17 -9.45 14.49
N THR A 24 13.98 -8.62 15.50
CA THR A 24 13.51 -7.22 15.32
C THR A 24 14.42 -6.41 14.40
N SER A 25 15.69 -6.76 14.32
CA SER A 25 16.64 -6.15 13.37
C SER A 25 16.22 -6.29 11.89
N ARG A 26 15.48 -7.35 11.52
CA ARG A 26 14.93 -7.48 10.15
C ARG A 26 13.79 -6.49 9.94
N LEU A 27 12.90 -6.36 10.94
CA LEU A 27 11.79 -5.41 10.92
C LEU A 27 12.31 -3.96 10.87
N ASP A 28 13.31 -3.65 11.70
CA ASP A 28 14.00 -2.35 11.70
C ASP A 28 14.62 -2.05 10.32
N ALA A 29 15.32 -3.03 9.73
CA ALA A 29 15.95 -2.87 8.41
C ALA A 29 14.93 -2.68 7.28
N LEU A 30 13.77 -3.32 7.38
CA LEU A 30 12.66 -3.12 6.46
C LEU A 30 12.07 -1.72 6.64
N ALA A 31 11.70 -1.32 7.86
CA ALA A 31 11.16 -0.01 8.17
C ALA A 31 12.06 1.13 7.67
N GLN A 32 13.39 1.00 7.82
CA GLN A 32 14.35 1.98 7.29
C GLN A 32 14.25 2.17 5.78
N LYS A 33 13.90 1.13 5.02
CA LYS A 33 13.71 1.22 3.56
C LYS A 33 12.39 1.90 3.18
N LEU A 34 11.45 1.94 4.11
CA LEU A 34 10.10 2.49 3.90
C LEU A 34 9.98 3.96 4.30
N HIS A 35 11.07 4.60 4.72
CA HIS A 35 11.05 6.03 5.00
C HIS A 35 10.80 6.84 3.73
N PRO A 36 9.87 7.81 3.78
CA PRO A 36 9.59 8.67 2.63
C PRO A 36 10.76 9.60 2.35
N GLN A 37 10.97 9.88 1.07
CA GLN A 37 12.01 10.76 0.56
C GLN A 37 11.39 11.92 -0.22
N GLN A 38 11.99 13.10 -0.12
CA GLN A 38 11.55 14.26 -0.85
C GLN A 38 11.72 14.04 -2.37
N SER A 39 10.84 14.66 -3.14
CA SER A 39 10.96 14.81 -4.59
C SER A 39 10.86 16.29 -4.96
N GLN A 40 11.08 16.64 -6.23
CA GLN A 40 10.84 18.00 -6.73
C GLN A 40 9.34 18.36 -6.81
N TYR A 41 8.44 17.39 -6.72
CA TYR A 41 7.01 17.61 -6.77
C TYR A 41 6.47 17.84 -5.35
N PRO A 42 5.72 18.91 -5.09
CA PRO A 42 5.02 19.07 -3.83
C PRO A 42 3.96 17.97 -3.67
N LEU A 43 3.68 17.59 -2.43
CA LEU A 43 2.57 16.69 -2.14
C LEU A 43 1.27 17.51 -2.14
N VAL A 44 0.24 16.94 -2.75
CA VAL A 44 -1.13 17.46 -2.75
C VAL A 44 -2.08 16.39 -2.21
N ARG A 45 -3.11 16.83 -1.50
CA ARG A 45 -4.13 15.91 -1.02
C ARG A 45 -5.19 15.69 -2.10
N MET A 46 -5.51 14.43 -2.34
CA MET A 46 -6.58 13.95 -3.19
C MET A 46 -7.55 13.14 -2.34
N GLY A 47 -8.84 13.37 -2.48
CA GLY A 47 -9.87 12.71 -1.68
C GLY A 47 -10.20 13.44 -0.37
N SER A 48 -10.80 12.73 0.56
CA SER A 48 -11.36 13.26 1.80
C SER A 48 -10.30 13.76 2.79
N ALA A 49 -10.72 14.52 3.81
CA ALA A 49 -9.90 14.84 4.99
C ALA A 49 -10.06 13.77 6.09
N ALA A 50 -10.19 12.52 5.68
CA ALA A 50 -10.32 11.31 6.49
C ALA A 50 -9.92 10.11 5.62
N ASP A 51 -10.43 8.94 5.92
CA ASP A 51 -10.25 7.73 5.11
C ASP A 51 -10.62 7.92 3.63
N GLY A 52 -9.90 7.25 2.72
CA GLY A 52 -10.04 7.43 1.27
C GLY A 52 -9.46 8.74 0.74
N GLY A 53 -8.65 9.45 1.53
CA GLY A 53 -7.91 10.64 1.10
C GLY A 53 -6.42 10.49 1.31
N TYR A 54 -5.63 10.71 0.26
CA TYR A 54 -4.21 10.41 0.23
C TYR A 54 -3.37 11.60 -0.24
N LEU A 55 -2.11 11.66 0.18
CA LEU A 55 -1.14 12.62 -0.35
C LEU A 55 -0.38 12.00 -1.52
N VAL A 56 -0.41 12.68 -2.65
CA VAL A 56 0.30 12.26 -3.86
C VAL A 56 1.23 13.36 -4.35
N PRO A 57 2.34 13.03 -5.04
CA PRO A 57 3.16 14.03 -5.70
C PRO A 57 2.35 14.70 -6.83
N ASP A 58 2.42 16.03 -6.95
CA ASP A 58 1.70 16.80 -7.97
C ASP A 58 2.39 16.67 -9.36
N ASP A 59 2.58 15.44 -9.79
CA ASP A 59 3.06 15.03 -11.11
C ASP A 59 1.93 14.31 -11.87
N LEU A 60 0.76 14.96 -11.94
CA LEU A 60 -0.49 14.38 -12.45
C LEU A 60 -0.75 14.70 -13.92
N GLN A 61 0.05 15.58 -14.53
CA GLN A 61 -0.14 15.97 -15.94
C GLN A 61 0.10 14.75 -16.86
N ASP A 62 -0.76 14.61 -17.87
CA ASP A 62 -0.69 13.56 -18.91
C ASP A 62 -0.81 12.13 -18.36
N ILE A 63 -1.40 11.95 -17.20
CA ILE A 63 -1.83 10.63 -16.71
C ILE A 63 -3.06 10.20 -17.52
N LYS A 64 -3.03 8.97 -18.05
CA LYS A 64 -4.13 8.42 -18.86
C LYS A 64 -5.30 7.94 -18.03
N ALA A 65 -5.01 7.19 -16.96
CA ALA A 65 -6.03 6.61 -16.10
C ALA A 65 -5.50 6.26 -14.72
N CYS A 66 -6.41 6.14 -13.76
CA CYS A 66 -6.19 5.53 -12.48
C CYS A 66 -6.80 4.12 -12.47
N PHE A 67 -6.10 3.16 -11.87
CA PHE A 67 -6.64 1.86 -11.48
C PHE A 67 -6.86 1.89 -9.96
N SER A 68 -8.10 1.68 -9.53
CA SER A 68 -8.51 1.79 -8.14
C SER A 68 -9.27 0.53 -7.71
N PRO A 69 -8.55 -0.52 -7.24
CA PRO A 69 -9.16 -1.68 -6.62
C PRO A 69 -9.48 -1.44 -5.14
N GLY A 70 -10.64 -1.94 -4.68
CA GLY A 70 -11.12 -1.78 -3.31
C GLY A 70 -11.80 -0.43 -3.09
N VAL A 71 -12.77 -0.08 -3.94
CA VAL A 71 -13.34 1.28 -3.97
C VAL A 71 -14.46 1.51 -2.95
N ASP A 72 -15.00 0.45 -2.36
CA ASP A 72 -16.16 0.48 -1.45
C ASP A 72 -17.32 1.37 -1.98
N THR A 73 -17.98 2.08 -1.09
CA THR A 73 -19.15 2.96 -1.38
C THR A 73 -18.77 4.44 -1.56
N PHE A 74 -17.51 4.80 -1.28
CA PHE A 74 -16.97 6.16 -1.38
C PHE A 74 -15.76 6.20 -2.31
N ALA A 75 -15.75 7.16 -3.22
CA ALA A 75 -14.69 7.33 -4.22
C ALA A 75 -14.24 8.79 -4.29
N THR A 76 -13.84 9.34 -3.15
CA THR A 76 -13.47 10.76 -3.06
C THR A 76 -12.15 11.04 -3.77
N PHE A 77 -11.21 10.10 -3.73
CA PHE A 77 -9.92 10.18 -4.43
C PHE A 77 -10.14 10.20 -5.95
N GLU A 78 -10.93 9.28 -6.49
CA GLU A 78 -11.26 9.17 -7.91
C GLU A 78 -12.07 10.38 -8.40
N THR A 79 -12.93 10.92 -7.53
CA THR A 79 -13.68 12.16 -7.81
C THR A 79 -12.74 13.34 -7.99
N ASP A 80 -11.71 13.46 -7.16
CA ASP A 80 -10.72 14.53 -7.29
C ASP A 80 -9.79 14.34 -8.49
N LEU A 81 -9.44 13.10 -8.84
CA LEU A 81 -8.72 12.78 -10.08
C LEU A 81 -9.57 13.14 -11.30
N LEU A 82 -10.87 12.84 -11.29
CA LEU A 82 -11.77 13.19 -12.38
C LEU A 82 -11.87 14.70 -12.61
N LYS A 83 -11.85 15.52 -11.56
CA LYS A 83 -11.77 17.00 -11.66
C LYS A 83 -10.49 17.48 -12.34
N ARG A 84 -9.43 16.66 -12.31
CA ARG A 84 -8.16 16.90 -13.02
C ARG A 84 -8.11 16.26 -14.41
N GLY A 85 -9.22 15.70 -14.88
CA GLY A 85 -9.34 15.05 -16.19
C GLY A 85 -8.82 13.61 -16.22
N ILE A 86 -8.53 13.00 -15.07
CA ILE A 86 -8.05 11.63 -14.97
C ILE A 86 -9.23 10.73 -14.58
N GLY A 87 -9.65 9.87 -15.51
CA GLY A 87 -10.68 8.85 -15.24
C GLY A 87 -10.12 7.63 -14.53
N SER A 88 -11.02 6.86 -13.88
CA SER A 88 -10.61 5.69 -13.10
C SER A 88 -11.28 4.41 -13.59
N HIS A 89 -10.50 3.34 -13.67
CA HIS A 89 -10.98 1.95 -13.73
C HIS A 89 -11.14 1.44 -12.31
N LEU A 90 -12.31 0.89 -11.98
CA LEU A 90 -12.66 0.44 -10.65
C LEU A 90 -12.82 -1.08 -10.62
N ALA A 91 -12.41 -1.71 -9.54
CA ALA A 91 -12.64 -3.13 -9.30
C ALA A 91 -12.98 -3.37 -7.82
N ASP A 92 -14.14 -3.94 -7.56
CA ASP A 92 -14.54 -4.36 -6.23
C ASP A 92 -15.64 -5.42 -6.33
N TYR A 93 -15.49 -6.52 -5.60
CA TYR A 93 -16.51 -7.56 -5.56
C TYR A 93 -17.55 -7.32 -4.47
N SER A 94 -17.24 -6.55 -3.44
CA SER A 94 -18.11 -6.31 -2.28
C SER A 94 -19.30 -5.41 -2.62
N VAL A 95 -19.19 -4.58 -3.65
CA VAL A 95 -20.23 -3.63 -4.08
C VAL A 95 -20.83 -4.02 -5.44
N ASP A 96 -22.08 -3.62 -5.68
CA ASP A 96 -22.81 -3.98 -6.90
C ASP A 96 -22.67 -2.94 -8.02
N LYS A 97 -22.24 -1.74 -7.72
CA LYS A 97 -22.17 -0.62 -8.67
C LYS A 97 -21.07 0.37 -8.28
N VAL A 98 -20.70 1.18 -9.22
CA VAL A 98 -19.86 2.36 -9.02
C VAL A 98 -20.51 3.29 -7.97
N PRO A 99 -19.72 3.89 -7.06
CA PRO A 99 -20.23 4.89 -6.12
C PRO A 99 -21.04 5.99 -6.79
N ASP A 100 -22.12 6.43 -6.13
CA ASP A 100 -23.05 7.40 -6.71
C ASP A 100 -22.34 8.73 -7.00
N GLY A 101 -22.55 9.25 -8.23
CA GLY A 101 -21.98 10.51 -8.69
C GLY A 101 -20.60 10.40 -9.35
N LEU A 102 -19.92 9.25 -9.30
CA LEU A 102 -18.67 9.04 -10.00
C LEU A 102 -18.90 8.50 -11.42
N GLN A 103 -18.27 9.12 -12.41
CA GLN A 103 -18.17 8.58 -13.77
C GLN A 103 -16.86 7.80 -13.91
N ALA A 104 -16.94 6.48 -13.75
CA ALA A 104 -15.80 5.60 -13.95
C ALA A 104 -15.60 5.27 -15.44
N LEU A 105 -14.36 5.03 -15.85
CA LEU A 105 -14.03 4.49 -17.18
C LEU A 105 -14.53 3.06 -17.34
N SER A 106 -14.41 2.27 -16.27
CA SER A 106 -14.96 0.92 -16.17
C SER A 106 -15.17 0.52 -14.72
N PHE A 107 -16.03 -0.47 -14.52
CA PHE A 107 -16.20 -1.16 -13.24
C PHE A 107 -16.21 -2.67 -13.47
N VAL A 108 -15.39 -3.38 -12.70
CA VAL A 108 -15.31 -4.83 -12.72
C VAL A 108 -15.68 -5.36 -11.34
N LYS A 109 -16.75 -6.15 -11.26
CA LYS A 109 -17.18 -6.78 -9.99
C LYS A 109 -16.28 -7.98 -9.69
N LYS A 110 -15.04 -7.68 -9.29
CA LYS A 110 -13.99 -8.64 -8.93
C LYS A 110 -13.14 -8.09 -7.79
N PHE A 111 -12.60 -8.97 -6.95
CA PHE A 111 -11.45 -8.65 -6.13
C PHE A 111 -10.18 -8.63 -6.99
N VAL A 112 -9.29 -7.68 -6.75
CA VAL A 112 -7.96 -7.69 -7.36
C VAL A 112 -7.00 -8.47 -6.43
N GLY A 113 -6.23 -9.36 -7.02
CA GLY A 113 -5.35 -10.25 -6.28
C GLY A 113 -4.18 -10.75 -7.11
N GLY A 114 -3.51 -11.80 -6.64
CA GLY A 114 -2.34 -12.38 -7.27
C GLY A 114 -2.63 -13.24 -8.50
N ASN A 115 -3.88 -13.64 -8.73
CA ASN A 115 -4.26 -14.47 -9.87
C ASN A 115 -5.67 -14.18 -10.37
N THR A 116 -5.96 -14.63 -11.60
CA THR A 116 -7.30 -14.55 -12.19
C THR A 116 -8.00 -15.90 -12.03
N ALA A 117 -8.92 -15.99 -11.09
CA ALA A 117 -9.75 -17.17 -10.85
C ALA A 117 -11.03 -16.81 -10.08
N GLY A 118 -12.18 -17.40 -10.44
CA GLY A 118 -13.45 -17.18 -9.74
C GLY A 118 -13.83 -15.70 -9.66
N HIS A 119 -13.90 -15.18 -8.44
CA HIS A 119 -14.22 -13.77 -8.19
C HIS A 119 -12.99 -12.84 -8.16
N HIS A 120 -11.81 -13.35 -8.50
CA HIS A 120 -10.57 -12.58 -8.52
C HIS A 120 -10.12 -12.28 -9.95
N VAL A 121 -9.39 -11.18 -10.11
CA VAL A 121 -8.66 -10.80 -11.31
C VAL A 121 -7.24 -10.38 -10.90
N ALA A 122 -6.23 -10.88 -11.62
CA ALA A 122 -4.86 -10.43 -11.41
C ALA A 122 -4.71 -8.96 -11.84
N LEU A 123 -3.89 -8.20 -11.12
CA LEU A 123 -3.65 -6.79 -11.47
C LEU A 123 -3.13 -6.66 -12.91
N GLU A 124 -2.24 -7.56 -13.35
CA GLU A 124 -1.74 -7.59 -14.74
C GLU A 124 -2.89 -7.75 -15.75
N ASP A 125 -3.73 -8.76 -15.57
CA ASP A 125 -4.81 -9.05 -16.50
C ASP A 125 -5.78 -7.87 -16.60
N TRP A 126 -6.07 -7.25 -15.47
CA TRP A 126 -6.97 -6.10 -15.40
C TRP A 126 -6.39 -4.87 -16.10
N VAL A 127 -5.11 -4.55 -15.84
CA VAL A 127 -4.43 -3.43 -16.52
C VAL A 127 -4.35 -3.69 -18.02
N MET A 128 -3.96 -4.90 -18.43
CA MET A 128 -3.84 -5.25 -19.85
C MET A 128 -5.18 -5.32 -20.59
N GLN A 129 -6.28 -5.56 -19.87
CA GLN A 129 -7.62 -5.54 -20.45
C GLN A 129 -8.06 -4.12 -20.85
N PHE A 130 -7.77 -3.11 -20.02
CA PHE A 130 -8.30 -1.76 -20.22
C PHE A 130 -7.28 -0.78 -20.78
N GLU A 131 -6.00 -0.92 -20.42
CA GLU A 131 -4.91 -0.04 -20.85
C GLU A 131 -3.72 -0.84 -21.45
N PRO A 132 -3.96 -1.70 -22.49
CA PRO A 132 -2.92 -2.57 -23.06
C PRO A 132 -1.76 -1.78 -23.68
N HIS A 133 -2.01 -0.55 -24.13
CA HIS A 133 -1.05 0.30 -24.82
C HIS A 133 -0.44 1.40 -23.91
N ALA A 134 -0.77 1.41 -22.61
CA ALA A 134 -0.14 2.34 -21.69
C ALA A 134 1.37 2.08 -21.64
N GLN A 135 2.14 3.16 -21.72
CA GLN A 135 3.59 3.13 -21.57
C GLN A 135 3.97 3.27 -20.10
N ASP A 136 5.27 3.22 -19.81
CA ASP A 136 5.77 3.48 -18.46
C ASP A 136 5.36 4.89 -18.01
N ASP A 137 5.04 5.04 -16.74
CA ASP A 137 4.67 6.30 -16.07
C ASP A 137 3.39 6.99 -16.61
N GLU A 138 2.47 6.25 -17.22
CA GLU A 138 1.22 6.83 -17.74
C GLU A 138 -0.02 6.58 -16.86
N LEU A 139 0.12 5.75 -15.81
CA LEU A 139 -1.00 5.34 -14.97
C LEU A 139 -0.79 5.73 -13.50
N ILE A 140 -1.91 5.72 -12.75
CA ILE A 140 -1.93 5.76 -11.28
C ILE A 140 -2.51 4.44 -10.76
N LEU A 141 -1.97 3.91 -9.68
CA LEU A 141 -2.57 2.86 -8.87
C LEU A 141 -2.98 3.45 -7.52
N GLN A 142 -4.25 3.40 -7.15
CA GLN A 142 -4.70 3.51 -5.78
C GLN A 142 -5.19 2.13 -5.37
N MET A 143 -4.63 1.53 -4.33
CA MET A 143 -4.92 0.15 -3.94
C MET A 143 -5.22 0.05 -2.46
N ASP A 144 -6.41 -0.44 -2.16
CA ASP A 144 -6.87 -0.78 -0.83
C ASP A 144 -7.70 -2.08 -0.95
N VAL A 145 -7.05 -3.23 -0.73
CA VAL A 145 -7.62 -4.56 -1.02
C VAL A 145 -7.58 -5.49 0.18
N GLU A 146 -7.57 -4.91 1.37
CA GLU A 146 -7.84 -5.59 2.65
C GLU A 146 -6.95 -6.81 2.93
N GLY A 147 -5.64 -6.69 2.61
CA GLY A 147 -4.60 -7.69 2.90
C GLY A 147 -4.08 -8.46 1.69
N ALA A 148 -4.63 -8.26 0.49
CA ALA A 148 -4.12 -8.87 -0.74
C ALA A 148 -2.98 -8.08 -1.41
N GLU A 149 -2.55 -6.95 -0.86
CA GLU A 149 -1.56 -6.03 -1.45
C GLU A 149 -0.25 -6.74 -1.76
N TYR A 150 0.29 -7.48 -0.76
CA TYR A 150 1.61 -8.12 -0.89
C TYR A 150 1.64 -9.16 -2.00
N GLU A 151 0.64 -10.04 -2.05
CA GLU A 151 0.54 -11.06 -3.08
C GLU A 151 0.34 -10.43 -4.46
N THR A 152 -0.58 -9.48 -4.56
CA THR A 152 -0.91 -8.78 -5.81
C THR A 152 0.32 -8.10 -6.41
N LEU A 153 1.05 -7.33 -5.59
CA LEU A 153 2.23 -6.60 -6.03
C LEU A 153 3.42 -7.52 -6.33
N LEU A 154 3.57 -8.60 -5.56
CA LEU A 154 4.65 -9.55 -5.75
C LEU A 154 4.47 -10.37 -7.05
N THR A 155 3.26 -10.77 -7.37
CA THR A 155 2.96 -11.57 -8.57
C THR A 155 2.87 -10.72 -9.83
N CYS A 156 2.40 -9.47 -9.75
CA CYS A 156 2.29 -8.57 -10.89
C CYS A 156 3.66 -8.35 -11.57
N PRO A 157 3.81 -8.51 -12.88
CA PRO A 157 5.08 -8.30 -13.58
C PRO A 157 5.65 -6.90 -13.39
N ALA A 158 6.98 -6.80 -13.30
CA ALA A 158 7.66 -5.52 -13.15
C ALA A 158 7.37 -4.55 -14.31
N SER A 159 7.16 -5.05 -15.52
CA SER A 159 6.77 -4.28 -16.69
C SER A 159 5.37 -3.65 -16.59
N VAL A 160 4.46 -4.29 -15.85
CA VAL A 160 3.13 -3.73 -15.57
C VAL A 160 3.24 -2.69 -14.45
N LEU A 161 3.99 -2.99 -13.39
CA LEU A 161 4.23 -2.02 -12.30
C LEU A 161 4.93 -0.75 -12.80
N ALA A 162 5.80 -0.83 -13.81
CA ALA A 162 6.47 0.33 -14.41
C ALA A 162 5.50 1.29 -15.14
N LYS A 163 4.32 0.83 -15.54
CA LYS A 163 3.29 1.69 -16.14
C LYS A 163 2.72 2.71 -15.16
N PHE A 164 2.81 2.43 -13.87
CA PHE A 164 2.31 3.32 -12.82
C PHE A 164 3.36 4.38 -12.49
N ARG A 165 3.04 5.65 -12.72
CA ARG A 165 3.84 6.81 -12.30
C ARG A 165 3.78 6.99 -10.80
N ILE A 166 2.58 6.89 -10.26
CA ILE A 166 2.26 7.07 -8.86
C ILE A 166 1.50 5.83 -8.39
N MET A 167 1.89 5.31 -7.24
CA MET A 167 1.13 4.28 -6.54
C MET A 167 0.77 4.79 -5.16
N VAL A 168 -0.49 4.69 -4.79
CA VAL A 168 -0.99 4.91 -3.44
C VAL A 168 -1.52 3.58 -2.93
N ILE A 169 -0.96 3.06 -1.87
CA ILE A 169 -1.28 1.70 -1.42
C ILE A 169 -1.47 1.72 0.09
N GLU A 170 -2.61 1.23 0.53
CA GLU A 170 -2.86 0.89 1.92
C GLU A 170 -2.41 -0.55 2.18
N PHE A 171 -1.47 -0.72 3.13
CA PHE A 171 -0.93 -2.02 3.50
C PHE A 171 -1.53 -2.49 4.80
N HIS A 172 -2.14 -3.66 4.78
CA HIS A 172 -2.79 -4.30 5.91
C HIS A 172 -1.93 -5.40 6.54
N SER A 173 -2.42 -5.95 7.66
CA SER A 173 -1.87 -7.15 8.31
C SER A 173 -0.40 -7.03 8.73
N VAL A 174 0.02 -5.84 9.21
CA VAL A 174 1.40 -5.61 9.65
C VAL A 174 1.77 -6.52 10.83
N GLU A 175 0.83 -6.92 11.68
CA GLU A 175 1.07 -7.92 12.73
C GLU A 175 1.56 -9.26 12.17
N SER A 176 1.20 -9.60 10.95
CA SER A 176 1.66 -10.83 10.28
C SER A 176 3.14 -10.77 9.89
N TRP A 177 3.80 -9.59 9.94
CA TRP A 177 5.25 -9.49 9.77
C TRP A 177 6.02 -10.21 10.90
N GLY A 178 5.33 -10.47 12.01
CA GLY A 178 5.83 -11.36 13.08
C GLY A 178 6.00 -12.83 12.67
N HIS A 179 5.47 -13.25 11.51
CA HIS A 179 5.67 -14.58 10.94
C HIS A 179 6.81 -14.54 9.91
N GLY A 180 7.85 -15.36 10.11
CA GLY A 180 9.06 -15.33 9.28
C GLY A 180 8.80 -15.54 7.79
N ASP A 181 7.91 -16.48 7.44
CA ASP A 181 7.57 -16.75 6.04
C ASP A 181 6.79 -15.59 5.40
N PHE A 182 5.87 -14.98 6.14
CA PHE A 182 5.15 -13.81 5.64
C PHE A 182 6.09 -12.60 5.50
N LEU A 183 7.01 -12.40 6.45
CA LEU A 183 8.02 -11.34 6.34
C LEU A 183 8.91 -11.50 5.10
N ASN A 184 9.22 -12.73 4.69
CA ASN A 184 9.94 -12.98 3.43
C ASN A 184 9.16 -12.46 2.21
N ILE A 185 7.83 -12.65 2.19
CA ILE A 185 6.93 -12.13 1.14
C ILE A 185 6.93 -10.60 1.17
N VAL A 186 6.80 -10.00 2.34
CA VAL A 186 6.80 -8.54 2.53
C VAL A 186 8.11 -7.93 2.03
N GLU A 187 9.25 -8.47 2.46
CA GLU A 187 10.58 -8.00 2.03
C GLU A 187 10.78 -8.13 0.52
N ALA A 188 10.30 -9.24 -0.08
CA ALA A 188 10.36 -9.44 -1.53
C ALA A 188 9.49 -8.43 -2.28
N THR A 189 8.29 -8.15 -1.78
CA THR A 189 7.36 -7.17 -2.35
C THR A 189 7.98 -5.77 -2.35
N PHE A 190 8.46 -5.29 -1.21
CA PHE A 190 9.10 -3.97 -1.14
C PHE A 190 10.40 -3.90 -1.92
N THR A 191 11.21 -4.98 -1.91
CA THR A 191 12.42 -5.03 -2.75
C THR A 191 12.08 -4.88 -4.23
N LYS A 192 10.97 -5.46 -4.68
CA LYS A 192 10.50 -5.35 -6.06
C LYS A 192 10.01 -3.93 -6.37
N LEU A 193 9.14 -3.37 -5.55
CA LEU A 193 8.59 -2.02 -5.73
C LEU A 193 9.69 -0.95 -5.75
N LEU A 194 10.62 -1.02 -4.80
CA LEU A 194 11.68 -0.02 -4.63
C LEU A 194 12.76 -0.05 -5.72
N ARG A 195 12.72 -1.01 -6.66
CA ARG A 195 13.59 -1.00 -7.86
C ARG A 195 13.17 0.09 -8.85
N SER A 196 11.88 0.26 -9.06
CA SER A 196 11.30 1.19 -10.05
C SER A 196 10.71 2.44 -9.42
N HIS A 197 10.36 2.39 -8.12
CA HIS A 197 9.73 3.48 -7.40
C HIS A 197 10.50 3.84 -6.13
N PHE A 198 10.16 4.97 -5.54
CA PHE A 198 10.57 5.33 -4.18
C PHE A 198 9.39 5.95 -3.44
N ILE A 199 9.43 5.84 -2.13
CA ILE A 199 8.35 6.33 -1.26
C ILE A 199 8.52 7.84 -1.10
N VAL A 200 7.47 8.60 -1.38
CA VAL A 200 7.42 10.06 -1.22
C VAL A 200 6.57 10.49 -0.03
N HIS A 201 5.66 9.62 0.41
CA HIS A 201 4.82 9.85 1.59
C HIS A 201 4.50 8.54 2.29
N SER A 202 4.31 8.62 3.60
CA SER A 202 3.84 7.51 4.42
C SER A 202 2.92 8.05 5.53
N HIS A 203 1.80 7.36 5.78
CA HIS A 203 0.81 7.72 6.78
C HIS A 203 0.34 6.50 7.56
N PRO A 204 0.31 6.55 8.93
CA PRO A 204 -0.23 5.45 9.73
C PRO A 204 -1.74 5.58 9.80
N ASN A 205 -2.49 4.55 9.36
CA ASN A 205 -3.93 4.52 9.53
C ASN A 205 -4.28 4.24 11.02
N ASN A 206 -5.07 5.12 11.62
CA ASN A 206 -5.40 5.04 13.05
C ASN A 206 -6.61 4.14 13.38
N ALA A 207 -7.23 3.50 12.39
CA ALA A 207 -8.42 2.68 12.61
C ALA A 207 -8.14 1.44 13.48
N MET A 208 -6.99 0.78 13.29
CA MET A 208 -6.67 -0.50 13.95
C MET A 208 -5.58 -0.38 15.03
N GLY A 209 -5.07 0.83 15.29
CA GLY A 209 -4.05 1.09 16.31
C GLY A 209 -2.69 0.46 16.00
N LEU A 210 -1.90 0.23 17.05
CA LEU A 210 -0.52 -0.28 16.95
C LEU A 210 -0.43 -1.77 17.25
N VAL A 211 0.63 -2.40 16.77
CA VAL A 211 1.10 -3.73 17.17
C VAL A 211 2.52 -3.64 17.71
N ASP A 212 2.80 -4.38 18.78
CA ASP A 212 4.15 -4.59 19.32
C ASP A 212 4.62 -6.00 18.95
N MET A 213 5.66 -6.08 18.13
CA MET A 213 6.31 -7.31 17.70
C MET A 213 7.67 -7.44 18.41
N ASN A 214 7.64 -7.77 19.71
CA ASN A 214 8.83 -7.95 20.55
C ASN A 214 9.75 -6.70 20.60
N GLY A 215 9.12 -5.53 20.79
CA GLY A 215 9.78 -4.23 20.86
C GLY A 215 9.87 -3.47 19.54
N PHE A 216 9.46 -4.08 18.43
CA PHE A 216 9.19 -3.35 17.20
C PHE A 216 7.72 -2.94 17.17
N VAL A 217 7.47 -1.65 17.28
CA VAL A 217 6.11 -1.08 17.31
C VAL A 217 5.78 -0.49 15.94
N ALA A 218 4.63 -0.86 15.38
CA ALA A 218 4.17 -0.38 14.08
C ALA A 218 2.64 -0.20 14.06
N PRO A 219 2.08 0.64 13.17
CA PRO A 219 0.66 0.64 12.89
C PRO A 219 0.26 -0.69 12.24
N ARG A 220 -0.96 -1.18 12.52
CA ARG A 220 -1.48 -2.40 11.88
C ARG A 220 -1.80 -2.20 10.42
N ILE A 221 -2.13 -0.96 10.04
CA ILE A 221 -2.43 -0.51 8.69
C ILE A 221 -1.66 0.77 8.44
N PHE A 222 -1.09 0.92 7.27
CA PHE A 222 -0.40 2.15 6.87
C PHE A 222 -0.50 2.38 5.36
N GLU A 223 -0.42 3.63 4.98
CA GLU A 223 -0.47 4.08 3.59
C GLU A 223 0.92 4.49 3.10
N LEU A 224 1.23 4.13 1.87
CA LEU A 224 2.41 4.63 1.16
C LEU A 224 2.02 5.26 -0.16
N SER A 225 2.60 6.42 -0.44
CA SER A 225 2.62 7.00 -1.78
C SER A 225 4.01 6.85 -2.38
N LEU A 226 4.07 6.23 -3.55
CA LEU A 226 5.30 5.97 -4.28
C LEU A 226 5.30 6.74 -5.60
N LEU A 227 6.49 7.20 -6.01
CA LEU A 227 6.73 7.86 -7.29
C LEU A 227 7.76 7.07 -8.09
N SER A 228 7.51 6.93 -9.38
CA SER A 228 8.46 6.30 -10.31
C SER A 228 9.82 7.01 -10.30
N ARG A 229 10.90 6.23 -10.30
CA ARG A 229 12.28 6.72 -10.39
C ARG A 229 12.62 7.35 -11.74
N ASN A 230 11.81 7.10 -12.77
CA ASN A 230 11.95 7.80 -14.05
C ASN A 230 11.49 9.27 -13.95
N ARG A 231 10.64 9.59 -12.98
CA ARG A 231 10.05 10.93 -12.82
C ARG A 231 10.88 11.85 -11.91
N ALA A 232 11.55 11.26 -10.92
CA ALA A 232 12.33 12.02 -9.95
C ALA A 232 13.46 11.19 -9.35
N THR A 233 14.51 11.87 -8.91
CA THR A 233 15.55 11.28 -8.07
C THR A 233 15.16 11.46 -6.60
N PRO A 234 15.24 10.41 -5.76
CA PRO A 234 15.01 10.54 -4.33
C PRO A 234 15.92 11.58 -3.67
N GLY A 235 15.33 12.49 -2.92
CA GLY A 235 16.03 13.50 -2.13
C GLY A 235 16.33 13.08 -0.71
N ALA A 236 16.38 14.04 0.20
CA ALA A 236 16.52 13.81 1.63
C ALA A 236 15.28 13.08 2.19
N ILE A 237 15.42 12.47 3.36
CA ILE A 237 14.28 11.90 4.10
C ILE A 237 13.26 13.00 4.36
N ALA A 238 11.99 12.73 4.03
CA ALA A 238 10.90 13.65 4.25
C ALA A 238 10.51 13.71 5.73
N THR A 239 9.99 14.85 6.17
CA THR A 239 9.46 14.99 7.53
C THR A 239 8.07 14.39 7.61
N THR A 240 7.84 13.56 8.64
CA THR A 240 6.52 13.03 8.99
C THR A 240 6.16 13.46 10.43
N PRO A 241 4.86 13.71 10.72
CA PRO A 241 3.75 13.80 9.79
C PRO A 241 3.87 14.98 8.83
N HIS A 242 3.23 14.88 7.66
CA HIS A 242 3.14 15.98 6.71
C HIS A 242 2.03 16.95 7.13
N PRO A 243 2.16 18.30 6.91
CA PRO A 243 1.14 19.28 7.33
C PRO A 243 -0.26 19.08 6.69
N LEU A 244 -0.35 18.31 5.61
CA LEU A 244 -1.61 17.96 4.95
C LEU A 244 -2.16 16.59 5.38
N ASP A 245 -1.54 15.93 6.38
CA ASP A 245 -2.08 14.67 6.92
C ASP A 245 -3.34 14.93 7.75
N PHE A 246 -4.26 13.98 7.63
CA PHE A 246 -5.45 13.90 8.47
C PHE A 246 -5.60 12.47 8.99
N PRO A 247 -6.12 12.25 10.19
CA PRO A 247 -6.39 10.91 10.68
C PRO A 247 -7.49 10.26 9.83
N ASN A 248 -7.34 8.96 9.51
CA ASN A 248 -8.37 8.21 8.77
C ASN A 248 -9.69 8.21 9.54
N VAL A 249 -9.64 8.03 10.87
CA VAL A 249 -10.80 8.03 11.75
C VAL A 249 -10.75 9.26 12.68
N ASN A 250 -11.59 10.26 12.38
CA ASN A 250 -11.56 11.58 13.04
C ASN A 250 -11.82 11.56 14.55
N ASN A 251 -12.55 10.57 15.07
CA ASN A 251 -12.86 10.44 16.49
C ASN A 251 -11.91 9.51 17.26
N MET A 252 -10.84 9.04 16.62
CA MET A 252 -9.77 8.27 17.22
C MET A 252 -8.48 9.11 17.33
N PRO A 253 -7.64 8.87 18.37
CA PRO A 253 -6.36 9.57 18.47
C PRO A 253 -5.49 9.30 17.21
N PRO A 254 -4.77 10.33 16.72
CA PRO A 254 -3.79 10.10 15.68
C PRO A 254 -2.69 9.16 16.19
N LEU A 255 -2.14 8.34 15.31
CA LEU A 255 -1.00 7.50 15.64
C LEU A 255 0.30 8.29 15.44
N ASP A 256 1.20 8.15 16.43
CA ASP A 256 2.60 8.52 16.23
C ASP A 256 3.29 7.31 15.54
N TRP A 257 4.16 7.57 14.55
CA TRP A 257 4.96 6.55 13.89
C TRP A 257 5.80 5.69 14.82
N GLY A 258 5.78 6.01 16.12
CA GLY A 258 6.56 5.32 17.13
C GLY A 258 8.06 5.43 16.88
N GLN A 259 8.84 5.08 17.87
CA GLN A 259 10.30 5.24 17.81
C GLN A 259 11.00 4.32 16.79
N CYS A 260 10.31 3.29 16.33
CA CYS A 260 10.92 2.28 15.43
C CYS A 260 10.82 2.63 13.94
N TRP A 261 9.79 3.35 13.56
CA TRP A 261 9.59 3.77 12.16
C TRP A 261 10.30 5.10 11.83
N VAL A 262 10.67 5.87 12.84
CA VAL A 262 11.40 7.13 12.67
C VAL A 262 12.87 6.85 12.31
N PRO A 263 13.47 7.56 11.32
CA PRO A 263 14.87 7.42 11.01
C PRO A 263 15.73 7.60 12.26
N ARG A 264 16.41 6.55 12.69
CA ARG A 264 17.44 6.70 13.71
C ARG A 264 18.61 7.45 13.07
N VAL A 265 18.75 8.73 13.38
CA VAL A 265 19.96 9.48 13.08
C VAL A 265 21.10 8.72 13.77
N ARG A 266 21.94 8.01 13.01
CA ARG A 266 23.15 7.40 13.57
C ARG A 266 24.01 8.55 14.12
N SER A 267 24.08 8.63 15.43
CA SER A 267 25.02 9.51 16.14
C SER A 267 26.46 9.12 15.84
#